data_d5f4b81bf12a1f86efe58b085e3c9e8b
#
_entry.id   d5f4b81bf12a1f86efe58b085e3c9e8b
#
_cell.length_a   1.000
_cell.length_b   1.000
_cell.length_c   1.000
_cell.angle_alpha   90.00
_cell.angle_beta   90.00
_cell.angle_gamma   90.00
#
_symmetry.space_group_name_H-M   'P 1'
#
loop_
_entity.id
_entity.type
_entity.pdbx_description
1 polymer ?
#
loop_
_entity_poly.entity_id
_entity_poly.type
_entity_poly.pdbx_seq_one_letter_code
_entity_poly.pdbx_strand_id
1 'polypeptide(L)'
;MIVKSVFYDIQKSIILQIRKAENEILICVPWLTDVEILNELILKLNEGLGVELLLLNDDSNRTKSEYYNKIVARGGKVFLVDK
;
A
#
# COMPACT_ATOMS: atom_id res chain seq x y z
N MET A 1 2.05 -2.16 -11.56
CA MET A 1 2.03 -3.36 -10.69
C MET A 1 0.73 -3.41 -9.92
N ILE A 2 0.08 -4.55 -9.91
CA ILE A 2 -1.16 -4.79 -9.18
C ILE A 2 -0.95 -5.93 -8.19
N VAL A 3 -1.30 -5.71 -6.91
CA VAL A 3 -1.29 -6.74 -5.89
C VAL A 3 -2.71 -6.92 -5.37
N LYS A 4 -3.28 -8.10 -5.54
CA LYS A 4 -4.68 -8.41 -5.18
C LYS A 4 -4.82 -9.20 -3.90
N SER A 5 -3.76 -9.87 -3.47
CA SER A 5 -3.78 -10.72 -2.28
C SER A 5 -2.39 -10.76 -1.69
N VAL A 6 -2.29 -10.63 -0.37
CA VAL A 6 -1.02 -10.60 0.33
C VAL A 6 -1.00 -11.71 1.36
N PHE A 7 -0.05 -12.62 1.21
CA PHE A 7 0.23 -13.68 2.18
C PHE A 7 1.55 -13.38 2.86
N TYR A 8 1.64 -13.67 4.14
CA TYR A 8 2.79 -13.26 4.94
C TYR A 8 4.13 -13.80 4.41
N ASP A 9 4.17 -15.02 3.87
CA ASP A 9 5.41 -15.61 3.37
C ASP A 9 5.88 -15.05 2.03
N ILE A 10 5.12 -14.19 1.38
CA ILE A 10 5.53 -13.58 0.13
C ILE A 10 5.85 -12.08 0.29
N GLN A 11 5.91 -11.60 1.52
CA GLN A 11 6.21 -10.20 1.81
C GLN A 11 7.45 -9.69 1.08
N LYS A 12 8.54 -10.46 1.15
CA LYS A 12 9.80 -10.06 0.50
C LYS A 12 9.66 -9.95 -1.01
N SER A 13 8.91 -10.86 -1.62
CA SER A 13 8.65 -10.82 -3.05
C SER A 13 7.84 -9.59 -3.44
N ILE A 14 6.86 -9.23 -2.63
CA ILE A 14 6.04 -8.03 -2.85
C ILE A 14 6.91 -6.78 -2.74
N ILE A 15 7.76 -6.70 -1.72
CA ILE A 15 8.67 -5.56 -1.55
C ILE A 15 9.60 -5.43 -2.75
N LEU A 16 10.15 -6.54 -3.24
CA LEU A 16 11.00 -6.52 -4.43
C LEU A 16 10.24 -6.00 -5.66
N GLN A 17 8.99 -6.40 -5.85
CA GLN A 17 8.19 -5.91 -6.96
C GLN A 17 7.89 -4.42 -6.81
N ILE A 18 7.61 -3.96 -5.60
CA ILE A 18 7.42 -2.53 -5.33
C ILE A 18 8.68 -1.75 -5.70
N ARG A 19 9.85 -2.23 -5.30
CA ARG A 19 11.13 -1.58 -5.60
C ARG A 19 11.42 -1.49 -7.09
N LYS A 20 10.94 -2.46 -7.88
CA LYS A 20 11.11 -2.48 -9.33
C LYS A 20 10.11 -1.60 -10.09
N ALA A 21 9.05 -1.15 -9.45
CA ALA A 21 8.04 -0.34 -10.11
C ALA A 21 8.63 1.00 -10.54
N GLU A 22 8.29 1.43 -11.76
CA GLU A 22 8.86 2.64 -12.37
C GLU A 22 7.84 3.77 -12.52
N ASN A 23 6.56 3.46 -12.64
CA ASN A 23 5.53 4.45 -12.92
C ASN A 23 4.46 4.54 -11.82
N GLU A 24 3.79 3.45 -11.55
CA GLU A 24 2.69 3.43 -10.59
C GLU A 24 2.55 2.09 -9.91
N ILE A 25 1.91 2.11 -8.75
CA ILE A 25 1.62 0.91 -7.96
C ILE A 25 0.15 0.96 -7.56
N LEU A 26 -0.58 -0.11 -7.88
CA LEU A 26 -1.97 -0.27 -7.49
C LEU A 26 -2.10 -1.54 -6.66
N ILE A 27 -2.59 -1.40 -5.43
CA ILE A 27 -2.80 -2.52 -4.51
C ILE A 27 -4.26 -2.61 -4.14
N CYS A 28 -4.86 -3.77 -4.43
CA CYS A 28 -6.25 -4.08 -4.09
C CYS A 28 -6.26 -5.34 -3.23
N VAL A 29 -6.30 -5.16 -1.91
CA VAL A 29 -6.31 -6.27 -0.95
C VAL A 29 -7.26 -5.94 0.20
N PRO A 30 -7.83 -6.95 0.88
CA PRO A 30 -8.70 -6.66 2.03
C PRO A 30 -7.96 -5.95 3.16
N TRP A 31 -6.76 -6.37 3.46
CA TRP A 31 -5.96 -5.82 4.56
C TRP A 31 -4.55 -5.52 4.12
N LEU A 32 -4.05 -4.37 4.54
CA LEU A 32 -2.65 -4.00 4.33
C LEU A 32 -2.15 -3.34 5.62
N THR A 33 -1.62 -4.15 6.51
CA THR A 33 -1.13 -3.72 7.83
C THR A 33 0.37 -3.94 8.01
N ASP A 34 1.05 -4.43 6.98
CA ASP A 34 2.47 -4.69 7.00
C ASP A 34 3.24 -3.36 6.89
N VAL A 35 3.94 -3.01 7.97
CA VAL A 35 4.64 -1.73 8.07
C VAL A 35 5.79 -1.63 7.06
N GLU A 36 6.48 -2.74 6.77
CA GLU A 36 7.57 -2.71 5.79
C GLU A 36 7.05 -2.41 4.39
N ILE A 37 5.93 -3.01 4.01
CA ILE A 37 5.30 -2.74 2.72
C ILE A 37 4.83 -1.28 2.67
N LEU A 38 4.16 -0.80 3.73
CA LEU A 38 3.69 0.59 3.78
C LEU A 38 4.83 1.59 3.65
N ASN A 39 5.95 1.33 4.33
CA ASN A 39 7.12 2.21 4.23
C ASN A 39 7.73 2.20 2.82
N GLU A 40 7.77 1.05 2.15
CA GLU A 40 8.25 0.99 0.76
C GLU A 40 7.36 1.81 -0.18
N LEU A 41 6.05 1.79 0.04
CA LEU A 41 5.12 2.60 -0.75
C LEU A 41 5.37 4.09 -0.54
N ILE A 42 5.65 4.50 0.70
CA ILE A 42 5.98 5.90 1.01
C ILE A 42 7.28 6.30 0.30
N LEU A 43 8.29 5.44 0.30
CA LEU A 43 9.53 5.70 -0.42
C LEU A 43 9.28 5.88 -1.92
N LYS A 44 8.42 5.07 -2.52
CA LYS A 44 8.09 5.19 -3.94
C LYS A 44 7.35 6.48 -4.26
N LEU A 45 6.47 6.92 -3.37
CA LEU A 45 5.83 8.24 -3.52
C LEU A 45 6.86 9.35 -3.49
N ASN A 46 7.86 9.27 -2.62
CA ASN A 46 8.93 10.25 -2.56
C ASN A 46 9.79 10.26 -3.84
N GLU A 47 9.81 9.14 -4.56
CA GLU A 47 10.48 9.05 -5.88
C GLU A 47 9.60 9.54 -7.02
N GLY A 48 8.37 9.93 -6.75
CA GLY A 48 7.47 10.48 -7.76
C GLY A 48 6.52 9.48 -8.41
N LEU A 49 6.47 8.23 -7.93
CA LEU A 49 5.52 7.25 -8.47
C LEU A 49 4.11 7.51 -7.95
N GLY A 50 3.12 7.06 -8.72
CA GLY A 50 1.73 7.02 -8.24
C GLY A 50 1.51 5.78 -7.38
N VAL A 51 0.81 5.93 -6.28
CA VAL A 51 0.41 4.81 -5.42
C VAL A 51 -1.08 4.92 -5.13
N GLU A 52 -1.78 3.82 -5.32
CA GLU A 52 -3.22 3.75 -5.06
C GLU A 52 -3.54 2.46 -4.31
N LEU A 53 -4.25 2.59 -3.20
CA LEU A 53 -4.64 1.46 -2.35
C LEU A 53 -6.15 1.35 -2.29
N LEU A 54 -6.67 0.13 -2.42
CA LEU A 54 -8.07 -0.18 -2.24
C LEU A 54 -8.17 -1.28 -1.18
N LEU A 55 -8.68 -0.93 0.00
CA LEU A 55 -8.69 -1.78 1.19
C LEU A 55 -10.09 -1.81 1.80
N LEU A 56 -10.33 -2.77 2.69
CA LEU A 56 -11.56 -2.77 3.49
C LEU A 56 -11.48 -1.71 4.59
N ASN A 57 -12.62 -1.06 4.84
CA ASN A 57 -12.75 -0.17 5.99
C ASN A 57 -13.08 -1.00 7.22
N ASP A 58 -12.05 -1.53 7.85
CA ASP A 58 -12.21 -2.32 9.07
C ASP A 58 -11.20 -1.91 10.14
N ASP A 59 -11.38 -2.46 11.35
CA ASP A 59 -10.58 -2.07 12.50
C ASP A 59 -9.10 -2.35 12.32
N SER A 60 -8.75 -3.48 11.69
CA SER A 60 -7.35 -3.85 11.46
C SER A 60 -6.64 -2.81 10.59
N ASN A 61 -7.26 -2.40 9.49
CA ASN A 61 -6.68 -1.38 8.61
C ASN A 61 -6.62 -0.02 9.31
N ARG A 62 -7.65 0.33 10.09
CA ARG A 62 -7.67 1.61 10.79
C ARG A 62 -6.54 1.77 11.81
N THR A 63 -5.98 0.67 12.33
CA THR A 63 -4.80 0.76 13.21
C THR A 63 -3.58 1.32 12.48
N LYS A 64 -3.59 1.31 11.15
CA LYS A 64 -2.49 1.83 10.32
C LYS A 64 -2.83 3.16 9.64
N SER A 65 -3.85 3.85 10.08
CA SER A 65 -4.28 5.13 9.47
C SER A 65 -3.16 6.18 9.42
N GLU A 66 -2.22 6.16 10.35
CA GLU A 66 -1.06 7.04 10.31
C GLU A 66 -0.26 6.86 9.03
N TYR A 67 -0.04 5.62 8.60
CA TYR A 67 0.67 5.33 7.35
C TYR A 67 -0.14 5.72 6.13
N TYR A 68 -1.45 5.46 6.15
CA TYR A 68 -2.33 5.86 5.04
C TYR A 68 -2.37 7.38 4.89
N ASN A 69 -2.38 8.10 6.01
CA ASN A 69 -2.34 9.57 5.98
C ASN A 69 -1.04 10.09 5.37
N LYS A 70 0.09 9.44 5.67
CA LYS A 70 1.37 9.80 5.06
C LYS A 70 1.36 9.56 3.54
N ILE A 71 0.74 8.47 3.11
CA ILE A 71 0.58 8.16 1.69
C ILE A 71 -0.24 9.24 0.99
N VAL A 72 -1.38 9.60 1.56
CA VAL A 72 -2.25 10.64 0.98
C VAL A 72 -1.56 12.00 0.97
N ALA A 73 -0.85 12.34 2.05
CA ALA A 73 -0.14 13.62 2.14
C ALA A 73 0.93 13.77 1.05
N ARG A 74 1.43 12.67 0.52
CA ARG A 74 2.44 12.65 -0.56
C ARG A 74 1.85 12.45 -1.96
N GLY A 75 0.53 12.57 -2.08
CA GLY A 75 -0.15 12.46 -3.36
C GLY A 75 -0.67 11.09 -3.72
N GLY A 76 -0.52 10.11 -2.84
CA GLY A 76 -1.11 8.80 -3.04
C GLY A 76 -2.61 8.81 -2.78
N LYS A 77 -3.28 7.73 -3.16
CA LYS A 77 -4.72 7.58 -2.97
C LYS A 77 -4.99 6.33 -2.13
N VAL A 78 -5.86 6.47 -1.14
CA VAL A 78 -6.29 5.34 -0.30
C VAL A 78 -7.80 5.33 -0.26
N PHE A 79 -8.39 4.24 -0.74
CA PHE A 79 -9.83 4.05 -0.72
C PHE A 79 -10.17 2.94 0.28
N LEU A 80 -11.00 3.27 1.26
CA LEU A 80 -11.50 2.31 2.24
C LEU A 80 -12.95 1.99 1.89
N VAL A 81 -13.21 0.73 1.61
CA VAL A 81 -14.51 0.27 1.15
C VAL A 81 -15.21 -0.45 2.31
N ASP A 82 -16.46 -0.10 2.56
CA ASP A 82 -17.27 -0.76 3.57
C ASP A 82 -17.60 -2.20 3.15
N LYS A 83 -17.67 -3.06 4.14
CA LYS A 83 -17.98 -4.48 3.91
C LYS A 83 -19.39 -4.69 3.40
#